data_5d95ed58130fe8c51fd8dcb6427ee3e7
#
_entry.id   5d95ed58130fe8c51fd8dcb6427ee3e7
#
_cell.length_a   1.000
_cell.length_b   1.000
_cell.length_c   1.000
_cell.angle_alpha   90.00
_cell.angle_beta   90.00
_cell.angle_gamma   90.00
#
_symmetry.space_group_name_H-M   'P 1'
#
loop_
_entity.id
_entity.type
_entity.pdbx_description
1 polymer ?
#
loop_
_entity_poly.entity_id
_entity_poly.type
_entity_poly.pdbx_seq_one_letter_code
_entity_poly.pdbx_strand_id
1 'polypeptide(L)'
;LSRVTSRALGARARAVEVIEDAHAPSVVSALLADTTGLLRNCVLTVAEGPALDAATMQANVDRIRRGSPQRALYPATVLDAADGGRWMAQWAEVGEEQRVLPTTETEFAVFGSTAVVAPAAWDDPSRGYAIIRDPLVIRLYSAYFDLAWASAVPVAALSGAAGVGGAGGAGGAGDAPLVELLELGLKDEAIARHLGVSLRTVRRHIAALMEVNGVDTRFQLGAALARQQRGVSR
;
A
#
# COMPACT_ATOMS: atom_id res chain seq x y z
N LEU A 1 46.03 0.99 5.65
CA LEU A 1 44.65 0.99 6.17
C LEU A 1 43.84 2.21 5.63
N SER A 2 44.45 3.42 5.61
CA SER A 2 43.74 4.68 5.22
C SER A 2 43.30 4.72 3.74
N ARG A 3 44.05 4.14 2.78
CA ARG A 3 43.69 4.15 1.35
C ARG A 3 42.55 3.19 0.98
N VAL A 4 42.42 2.08 1.71
CA VAL A 4 41.32 1.12 1.49
C VAL A 4 40.00 1.67 1.99
N THR A 5 40.02 2.33 3.16
CA THR A 5 38.84 2.97 3.79
C THR A 5 38.31 4.14 2.92
N SER A 6 39.22 4.95 2.36
CA SER A 6 38.84 6.08 1.49
C SER A 6 38.19 5.64 0.17
N ARG A 7 38.67 4.51 -0.40
CA ARG A 7 38.11 3.94 -1.65
C ARG A 7 36.75 3.28 -1.43
N ALA A 8 36.54 2.65 -0.27
CA ALA A 8 35.27 2.07 0.13
C ALA A 8 34.21 3.17 0.43
N LEU A 9 34.62 4.27 1.06
CA LEU A 9 33.75 5.43 1.29
C LEU A 9 33.40 6.15 -0.02
N GLY A 10 34.32 6.28 -0.97
CA GLY A 10 34.06 6.88 -2.28
C GLY A 10 33.16 6.01 -3.17
N ALA A 11 33.20 4.69 -3.05
CA ALA A 11 32.30 3.78 -3.76
C ALA A 11 30.86 3.81 -3.16
N ARG A 12 30.76 3.92 -1.83
CA ARG A 12 29.46 4.11 -1.14
C ARG A 12 28.82 5.45 -1.42
N ALA A 13 29.60 6.51 -1.56
CA ALA A 13 29.08 7.83 -1.91
C ALA A 13 28.43 7.87 -3.32
N ARG A 14 28.76 6.93 -4.20
CA ARG A 14 28.11 6.75 -5.52
C ARG A 14 26.89 5.84 -5.50
N ALA A 15 26.63 5.16 -4.39
CA ALA A 15 25.50 4.26 -4.24
C ALA A 15 24.18 4.99 -3.88
N VAL A 16 24.26 6.24 -3.43
CA VAL A 16 23.11 7.10 -3.11
C VAL A 16 23.32 8.44 -3.81
N GLU A 17 22.31 8.85 -4.56
CA GLU A 17 22.22 10.13 -5.24
C GLU A 17 20.96 10.84 -4.77
N VAL A 18 21.04 12.11 -4.38
CA VAL A 18 19.87 12.91 -4.03
C VAL A 18 19.54 13.79 -5.23
N ILE A 19 18.29 13.77 -5.63
CA ILE A 19 17.74 14.56 -6.73
C ILE A 19 16.66 15.52 -6.20
N GLU A 20 16.59 16.70 -6.79
CA GLU A 20 15.51 17.63 -6.53
C GLU A 20 14.18 17.11 -7.07
N ASP A 21 13.10 17.51 -6.46
CA ASP A 21 11.74 17.11 -6.82
C ASP A 21 11.43 17.33 -8.31
N ALA A 22 11.85 18.47 -8.86
CA ALA A 22 11.66 18.81 -10.27
C ALA A 22 12.31 17.81 -11.27
N HIS A 23 13.35 17.10 -10.86
CA HIS A 23 14.06 16.11 -11.69
C HIS A 23 13.54 14.68 -11.48
N ALA A 24 12.79 14.44 -10.42
CA ALA A 24 12.33 13.10 -10.05
C ALA A 24 11.48 12.41 -11.15
N PRO A 25 10.55 13.07 -11.86
CA PRO A 25 9.78 12.42 -12.91
C PRO A 25 10.64 11.83 -14.03
N SER A 26 11.65 12.56 -14.48
CA SER A 26 12.54 12.07 -15.56
C SER A 26 13.38 10.89 -15.12
N VAL A 27 13.89 10.90 -13.89
CA VAL A 27 14.68 9.80 -13.32
C VAL A 27 13.81 8.57 -13.10
N VAL A 28 12.62 8.73 -12.54
CA VAL A 28 11.65 7.63 -12.34
C VAL A 28 11.25 7.02 -13.69
N SER A 29 10.97 7.85 -14.70
CA SER A 29 10.63 7.37 -16.05
C SER A 29 11.77 6.53 -16.66
N ALA A 30 13.03 6.96 -16.51
CA ALA A 30 14.18 6.20 -16.96
C ALA A 30 14.32 4.86 -16.19
N LEU A 31 14.16 4.88 -14.87
CA LEU A 31 14.17 3.67 -14.05
C LEU A 31 13.07 2.69 -14.45
N LEU A 32 11.85 3.17 -14.74
CA LEU A 32 10.75 2.35 -15.21
C LEU A 32 11.05 1.68 -16.55
N ALA A 33 11.69 2.41 -17.49
CA ALA A 33 12.05 1.88 -18.79
C ALA A 33 13.07 0.74 -18.69
N ASP A 34 14.04 0.85 -17.77
CA ASP A 34 15.12 -0.10 -17.57
C ASP A 34 14.79 -1.24 -16.59
N THR A 35 13.69 -1.11 -15.83
CA THR A 35 13.36 -2.10 -14.81
C THR A 35 12.80 -3.37 -15.40
N THR A 36 13.46 -4.48 -15.09
CA THR A 36 12.97 -5.83 -15.28
C THR A 36 12.59 -6.45 -13.93
N GLY A 37 11.50 -7.25 -13.91
CA GLY A 37 11.02 -7.90 -12.71
C GLY A 37 10.02 -7.04 -11.91
N LEU A 38 9.86 -7.37 -10.64
CA LEU A 38 8.83 -6.80 -9.78
C LEU A 38 9.15 -5.36 -9.36
N LEU A 39 8.25 -4.43 -9.67
CA LEU A 39 8.20 -3.11 -9.04
C LEU A 39 7.39 -3.20 -7.76
N ARG A 40 7.96 -2.74 -6.64
CA ARG A 40 7.30 -2.63 -5.34
C ARG A 40 7.10 -1.16 -5.00
N ASN A 41 5.89 -0.77 -4.77
CA ASN A 41 5.53 0.62 -4.48
C ASN A 41 4.84 0.70 -3.11
N CYS A 42 5.45 1.39 -2.15
CA CYS A 42 4.84 1.72 -0.87
C CYS A 42 4.38 3.17 -0.94
N VAL A 43 3.08 3.38 -0.91
CA VAL A 43 2.44 4.69 -1.10
C VAL A 43 2.08 5.27 0.26
N LEU A 44 2.40 6.53 0.51
CA LEU A 44 1.99 7.25 1.71
C LEU A 44 0.70 8.05 1.45
N THR A 45 0.63 8.73 0.30
CA THR A 45 -0.54 9.47 -0.15
C THR A 45 -0.75 9.26 -1.65
N VAL A 46 -1.98 9.45 -2.15
CA VAL A 46 -2.26 9.37 -3.60
C VAL A 46 -2.02 10.69 -4.34
N ALA A 47 -1.78 11.76 -3.60
CA ALA A 47 -1.66 13.11 -4.16
C ALA A 47 -0.21 13.55 -4.40
N GLU A 48 0.75 12.83 -3.85
CA GLU A 48 2.15 13.23 -3.83
C GLU A 48 3.04 12.09 -4.33
N GLY A 49 3.98 12.42 -5.20
CA GLY A 49 4.97 11.47 -5.72
C GLY A 49 5.45 11.82 -7.13
N PRO A 50 6.69 11.48 -7.47
CA PRO A 50 7.30 11.83 -8.75
C PRO A 50 6.67 11.10 -9.94
N ALA A 51 5.77 10.14 -9.71
CA ALA A 51 5.18 9.29 -10.72
C ALA A 51 3.84 9.80 -11.29
N LEU A 52 3.45 11.03 -11.00
CA LEU A 52 2.11 11.54 -11.33
C LEU A 52 1.99 12.24 -12.69
N ASP A 53 3.09 12.48 -13.40
CA ASP A 53 3.00 13.03 -14.74
C ASP A 53 2.55 11.96 -15.77
N ALA A 54 1.89 12.42 -16.85
CA ALA A 54 1.30 11.53 -17.85
C ALA A 54 2.34 10.62 -18.54
N ALA A 55 3.57 11.05 -18.71
CA ALA A 55 4.63 10.28 -19.35
C ALA A 55 5.09 9.13 -18.45
N THR A 56 5.29 9.41 -17.18
CA THR A 56 5.64 8.39 -16.17
C THR A 56 4.51 7.38 -15.98
N MET A 57 3.26 7.84 -15.97
CA MET A 57 2.08 6.97 -15.95
C MET A 57 2.08 6.02 -17.15
N GLN A 58 2.26 6.56 -18.36
CA GLN A 58 2.28 5.75 -19.58
C GLN A 58 3.43 4.74 -19.60
N ALA A 59 4.64 5.15 -19.18
CA ALA A 59 5.79 4.26 -19.07
C ALA A 59 5.52 3.08 -18.13
N ASN A 60 4.81 3.33 -17.02
CA ASN A 60 4.42 2.31 -16.05
C ASN A 60 3.39 1.33 -16.63
N VAL A 61 2.36 1.86 -17.28
CA VAL A 61 1.34 1.05 -18.01
C VAL A 61 2.02 0.13 -19.03
N ASP A 62 2.92 0.68 -19.85
CA ASP A 62 3.63 -0.08 -20.88
C ASP A 62 4.54 -1.17 -20.29
N ARG A 63 5.16 -0.89 -19.14
CA ARG A 63 5.97 -1.86 -18.40
C ARG A 63 5.12 -3.03 -17.90
N ILE A 64 3.98 -2.75 -17.27
CA ILE A 64 3.06 -3.78 -16.77
C ILE A 64 2.55 -4.63 -17.94
N ARG A 65 2.15 -4.02 -19.05
CA ARG A 65 1.68 -4.71 -20.26
C ARG A 65 2.76 -5.60 -20.89
N ARG A 66 4.03 -5.26 -20.74
CA ARG A 66 5.16 -6.12 -21.17
C ARG A 66 5.44 -7.28 -20.21
N GLY A 67 4.63 -7.48 -19.19
CA GLY A 67 4.74 -8.59 -18.25
C GLY A 67 5.69 -8.34 -17.07
N SER A 68 6.05 -7.08 -16.78
CA SER A 68 6.77 -6.73 -15.56
C SER A 68 5.78 -6.43 -14.44
N PRO A 69 5.64 -7.31 -13.42
CA PRO A 69 4.61 -7.16 -12.40
C PRO A 69 4.84 -5.93 -11.53
N GLN A 70 3.74 -5.39 -10.99
CA GLN A 70 3.76 -4.29 -10.04
C GLN A 70 2.89 -4.63 -8.84
N ARG A 71 3.39 -4.32 -7.66
CA ARG A 71 2.69 -4.42 -6.38
C ARG A 71 2.71 -3.09 -5.68
N ALA A 72 1.56 -2.67 -5.15
CA ALA A 72 1.44 -1.45 -4.38
C ALA A 72 0.82 -1.71 -3.01
N LEU A 73 1.44 -1.16 -1.98
CA LEU A 73 0.91 -1.06 -0.62
C LEU A 73 0.35 0.34 -0.42
N TYR A 74 -0.90 0.41 -0.02
CA TYR A 74 -1.61 1.66 0.26
C TYR A 74 -1.97 1.75 1.75
N PRO A 75 -1.91 2.92 2.38
CA PRO A 75 -2.49 3.12 3.70
C PRO A 75 -4.02 3.13 3.61
N ALA A 76 -4.70 2.71 4.67
CA ALA A 76 -6.17 2.70 4.71
C ALA A 76 -6.80 4.09 4.50
N THR A 77 -6.07 5.16 4.81
CA THR A 77 -6.48 6.55 4.56
C THR A 77 -6.77 6.84 3.08
N VAL A 78 -6.17 6.09 2.16
CA VAL A 78 -6.44 6.21 0.72
C VAL A 78 -7.89 5.81 0.40
N LEU A 79 -8.47 4.86 1.13
CA LEU A 79 -9.87 4.47 0.99
C LEU A 79 -10.84 5.54 1.51
N ASP A 80 -10.39 6.40 2.43
CA ASP A 80 -11.14 7.54 2.94
C ASP A 80 -11.11 8.75 1.98
N ALA A 81 -10.07 8.87 1.17
CA ALA A 81 -9.91 9.97 0.23
C ALA A 81 -10.94 9.90 -0.91
N ALA A 82 -11.49 11.05 -1.30
CA ALA A 82 -12.55 11.13 -2.34
C ALA A 82 -12.10 10.53 -3.68
N ASP A 83 -10.85 10.71 -4.05
CA ASP A 83 -10.26 10.25 -5.31
C ASP A 83 -9.43 8.97 -5.17
N GLY A 84 -9.16 8.52 -3.94
CA GLY A 84 -8.32 7.36 -3.67
C GLY A 84 -8.81 6.07 -4.32
N GLY A 85 -10.11 5.79 -4.20
CA GLY A 85 -10.71 4.62 -4.83
C GLY A 85 -10.62 4.65 -6.36
N ARG A 86 -10.79 5.83 -6.98
CA ARG A 86 -10.64 6.01 -8.43
C ARG A 86 -9.20 5.81 -8.88
N TRP A 87 -8.26 6.37 -8.15
CA TRP A 87 -6.83 6.19 -8.37
C TRP A 87 -6.44 4.70 -8.34
N MET A 88 -6.82 4.01 -7.28
CA MET A 88 -6.54 2.57 -7.14
C MET A 88 -7.17 1.75 -8.27
N ALA A 89 -8.43 2.05 -8.66
CA ALA A 89 -9.11 1.36 -9.75
C ALA A 89 -8.37 1.52 -11.08
N GLN A 90 -7.89 2.71 -11.42
CA GLN A 90 -7.12 2.96 -12.64
C GLN A 90 -5.85 2.11 -12.72
N TRP A 91 -5.13 1.97 -11.59
CA TRP A 91 -3.94 1.13 -11.53
C TRP A 91 -4.26 -0.37 -11.57
N ALA A 92 -5.34 -0.78 -10.93
CA ALA A 92 -5.81 -2.17 -10.99
C ALA A 92 -6.19 -2.59 -12.42
N GLU A 93 -6.82 -1.70 -13.21
CA GLU A 93 -7.19 -1.95 -14.61
C GLU A 93 -5.97 -2.24 -15.50
N VAL A 94 -4.80 -1.68 -15.20
CA VAL A 94 -3.57 -1.95 -15.93
C VAL A 94 -2.75 -3.11 -15.36
N GLY A 95 -3.23 -3.75 -14.28
CA GLY A 95 -2.64 -4.97 -13.75
C GLY A 95 -1.77 -4.79 -12.51
N GLU A 96 -1.89 -3.68 -11.78
CA GLU A 96 -1.24 -3.53 -10.48
C GLU A 96 -1.92 -4.42 -9.43
N GLU A 97 -1.15 -5.26 -8.75
CA GLU A 97 -1.62 -5.95 -7.55
C GLU A 97 -1.60 -5.00 -6.35
N GLN A 98 -2.72 -4.89 -5.64
CA GLN A 98 -2.91 -3.90 -4.59
C GLN A 98 -3.27 -4.54 -3.26
N ARG A 99 -2.64 -4.07 -2.18
CA ARG A 99 -3.01 -4.39 -0.81
C ARG A 99 -3.04 -3.14 0.06
N VAL A 100 -3.80 -3.21 1.15
CA VAL A 100 -4.00 -2.10 2.09
C VAL A 100 -3.47 -2.49 3.46
N LEU A 101 -2.78 -1.54 4.09
CA LEU A 101 -2.34 -1.59 5.49
C LEU A 101 -3.11 -0.54 6.31
N PRO A 102 -3.26 -0.71 7.63
CA PRO A 102 -3.81 0.35 8.49
C PRO A 102 -3.06 1.68 8.34
N THR A 103 -1.75 1.61 8.22
CA THR A 103 -0.85 2.75 7.97
C THR A 103 0.36 2.31 7.18
N THR A 104 0.99 3.23 6.46
CA THR A 104 2.32 3.08 5.89
C THR A 104 3.22 4.13 6.52
N GLU A 105 4.42 3.73 6.95
CA GLU A 105 5.33 4.62 7.70
C GLU A 105 6.16 5.52 6.76
N THR A 106 6.30 5.12 5.51
CA THR A 106 7.13 5.83 4.54
C THR A 106 6.71 5.51 3.11
N GLU A 107 7.03 6.43 2.22
CA GLU A 107 6.91 6.25 0.77
C GLU A 107 8.23 5.75 0.20
N PHE A 108 8.18 4.76 -0.68
CA PHE A 108 9.33 4.34 -1.49
C PHE A 108 8.89 3.46 -2.65
N ALA A 109 9.74 3.39 -3.67
CA ALA A 109 9.59 2.46 -4.78
C ALA A 109 10.88 1.64 -4.97
N VAL A 110 10.76 0.31 -5.14
CA VAL A 110 11.88 -0.59 -5.44
C VAL A 110 11.76 -1.05 -6.89
N PHE A 111 12.70 -0.65 -7.72
CA PHE A 111 12.77 -0.96 -9.15
C PHE A 111 13.54 -2.25 -9.37
N GLY A 112 12.86 -3.39 -9.23
CA GLY A 112 13.49 -4.71 -9.35
C GLY A 112 14.69 -4.89 -8.42
N SER A 113 15.87 -5.13 -9.00
CA SER A 113 17.16 -5.17 -8.29
C SER A 113 18.06 -3.98 -8.63
N THR A 114 17.52 -2.94 -9.29
CA THR A 114 18.30 -1.84 -9.89
C THR A 114 18.43 -0.64 -8.95
N ALA A 115 17.35 -0.22 -8.32
CA ALA A 115 17.34 0.96 -7.47
C ALA A 115 16.18 0.97 -6.47
N VAL A 116 16.33 1.78 -5.42
CA VAL A 116 15.24 2.28 -4.58
C VAL A 116 15.14 3.78 -4.79
N VAL A 117 13.92 4.30 -4.91
CA VAL A 117 13.60 5.71 -4.82
C VAL A 117 12.82 5.92 -3.53
N ALA A 118 13.28 6.82 -2.68
CA ALA A 118 12.65 7.15 -1.40
C ALA A 118 12.83 8.65 -1.12
N PRO A 119 12.02 9.27 -0.24
CA PRO A 119 12.25 10.65 0.19
C PRO A 119 13.67 10.83 0.73
N ALA A 120 14.33 11.93 0.38
CA ALA A 120 15.68 12.24 0.86
C ALA A 120 15.71 12.64 2.35
N ALA A 121 14.56 13.11 2.87
CA ALA A 121 14.34 13.35 4.29
C ALA A 121 12.89 12.98 4.65
N TRP A 122 12.71 12.33 5.80
CA TRP A 122 11.41 11.81 6.23
C TRP A 122 10.47 12.90 6.77
N ASP A 123 11.05 13.97 7.26
CA ASP A 123 10.37 15.11 7.89
C ASP A 123 10.27 16.35 6.99
N ASP A 124 10.88 16.30 5.80
CA ASP A 124 10.90 17.41 4.86
C ASP A 124 10.85 16.92 3.40
N PRO A 125 9.65 16.77 2.82
CA PRO A 125 9.49 16.33 1.42
C PRO A 125 10.15 17.26 0.39
N SER A 126 10.37 18.55 0.74
CA SER A 126 11.03 19.52 -0.16
C SER A 126 12.50 19.18 -0.45
N ARG A 127 13.11 18.27 0.33
CA ARG A 127 14.48 17.79 0.14
C ARG A 127 14.64 16.88 -1.08
N GLY A 128 13.56 16.57 -1.78
CA GLY A 128 13.55 15.72 -2.96
C GLY A 128 13.69 14.23 -2.64
N TYR A 129 14.28 13.47 -3.55
CA TYR A 129 14.33 12.00 -3.48
C TYR A 129 15.76 11.49 -3.50
N ALA A 130 16.00 10.42 -2.75
CA ALA A 130 17.22 9.64 -2.78
C ALA A 130 17.06 8.47 -3.76
N ILE A 131 17.98 8.35 -4.71
CA ILE A 131 18.13 7.20 -5.59
C ILE A 131 19.22 6.31 -5.03
N ILE A 132 18.87 5.14 -4.58
CA ILE A 132 19.77 4.21 -3.88
C ILE A 132 20.04 3.00 -4.76
N ARG A 133 21.32 2.78 -5.10
CA ARG A 133 21.76 1.65 -5.94
C ARG A 133 22.63 0.63 -5.21
N ASP A 134 22.73 0.75 -3.88
CA ASP A 134 23.43 -0.25 -3.07
C ASP A 134 22.61 -1.55 -3.02
N PRO A 135 23.16 -2.70 -3.46
CA PRO A 135 22.41 -3.95 -3.52
C PRO A 135 21.90 -4.46 -2.16
N LEU A 136 22.63 -4.15 -1.06
CA LEU A 136 22.22 -4.54 0.27
C LEU A 136 21.00 -3.73 0.72
N VAL A 137 21.01 -2.42 0.46
CA VAL A 137 19.88 -1.53 0.77
C VAL A 137 18.66 -1.89 -0.07
N ILE A 138 18.83 -2.17 -1.38
CA ILE A 138 17.74 -2.62 -2.24
C ILE A 138 17.10 -3.90 -1.68
N ARG A 139 17.90 -4.86 -1.23
CA ARG A 139 17.41 -6.10 -0.61
C ARG A 139 16.67 -5.84 0.70
N LEU A 140 17.14 -4.88 1.51
CA LEU A 140 16.48 -4.50 2.77
C LEU A 140 15.09 -3.91 2.50
N TYR A 141 14.97 -2.94 1.57
CA TYR A 141 13.69 -2.37 1.20
C TYR A 141 12.74 -3.41 0.58
N SER A 142 13.27 -4.31 -0.26
CA SER A 142 12.49 -5.42 -0.81
C SER A 142 11.94 -6.34 0.28
N ALA A 143 12.78 -6.73 1.25
CA ALA A 143 12.39 -7.60 2.36
C ALA A 143 11.37 -6.92 3.27
N TYR A 144 11.54 -5.63 3.57
CA TYR A 144 10.56 -4.84 4.31
C TYR A 144 9.20 -4.82 3.60
N PHE A 145 9.21 -4.51 2.29
CA PHE A 145 7.99 -4.53 1.48
C PHE A 145 7.31 -5.90 1.50
N ASP A 146 8.06 -6.97 1.26
CA ASP A 146 7.51 -8.32 1.18
C ASP A 146 6.93 -8.77 2.53
N LEU A 147 7.52 -8.37 3.67
CA LEU A 147 6.98 -8.59 5.01
C LEU A 147 5.66 -7.82 5.21
N ALA A 148 5.64 -6.54 4.87
CA ALA A 148 4.44 -5.70 4.95
C ALA A 148 3.35 -6.22 4.00
N TRP A 149 3.72 -6.65 2.80
CA TRP A 149 2.82 -7.26 1.82
C TRP A 149 2.12 -8.51 2.36
N ALA A 150 2.85 -9.36 3.07
CA ALA A 150 2.29 -10.59 3.64
C ALA A 150 1.20 -10.32 4.70
N SER A 151 1.29 -9.20 5.43
CA SER A 151 0.31 -8.80 6.45
C SER A 151 -0.81 -7.89 5.94
N ALA A 152 -0.69 -7.37 4.72
CA ALA A 152 -1.64 -6.43 4.15
C ALA A 152 -2.88 -7.12 3.55
N VAL A 153 -4.02 -6.45 3.59
CA VAL A 153 -5.32 -6.93 3.07
C VAL A 153 -5.39 -6.72 1.55
N PRO A 154 -5.67 -7.75 0.74
CA PRO A 154 -5.88 -7.59 -0.70
C PRO A 154 -7.08 -6.69 -1.00
N VAL A 155 -6.93 -5.71 -1.89
CA VAL A 155 -8.04 -4.81 -2.29
C VAL A 155 -9.19 -5.60 -2.91
N ALA A 156 -8.92 -6.68 -3.64
CA ALA A 156 -9.94 -7.55 -4.21
C ALA A 156 -10.84 -8.20 -3.14
N ALA A 157 -10.31 -8.49 -1.94
CA ALA A 157 -11.07 -9.02 -0.82
C ALA A 157 -12.04 -7.97 -0.26
N LEU A 158 -11.66 -6.68 -0.29
CA LEU A 158 -12.50 -5.58 0.16
C LEU A 158 -13.67 -5.30 -0.80
N SER A 159 -13.51 -5.57 -2.09
CA SER A 159 -14.50 -5.30 -3.14
C SER A 159 -15.56 -6.41 -3.32
N GLY A 160 -15.37 -7.60 -2.72
CA GLY A 160 -16.24 -8.76 -2.88
C GLY A 160 -17.62 -8.68 -2.21
N ALA A 161 -17.99 -7.54 -1.64
CA ALA A 161 -19.12 -7.36 -0.74
C ALA A 161 -20.47 -7.02 -1.41
N ALA A 162 -20.66 -7.33 -2.70
CA ALA A 162 -22.00 -7.25 -3.32
C ALA A 162 -23.06 -8.16 -2.61
N GLY A 163 -22.64 -8.92 -1.57
CA GLY A 163 -23.47 -9.82 -0.78
C GLY A 163 -23.91 -9.30 0.59
N VAL A 164 -23.49 -8.14 1.07
CA VAL A 164 -23.86 -7.58 2.39
C VAL A 164 -25.35 -7.19 2.49
N GLY A 165 -26.11 -7.30 1.41
CA GLY A 165 -27.57 -7.05 1.39
C GLY A 165 -28.47 -8.27 1.57
N GLY A 166 -27.90 -9.50 1.56
CA GLY A 166 -28.64 -10.74 1.74
C GLY A 166 -28.87 -11.07 3.21
N ALA A 167 -30.04 -11.64 3.52
CA ALA A 167 -30.50 -12.04 4.84
C ALA A 167 -29.69 -13.20 5.46
N GLY A 168 -28.36 -13.12 5.48
CA GLY A 168 -27.48 -14.01 6.22
C GLY A 168 -27.20 -13.42 7.59
N GLY A 169 -27.41 -14.24 8.64
CA GLY A 169 -27.17 -13.84 10.03
C GLY A 169 -25.73 -13.40 10.26
N ALA A 170 -25.53 -12.47 11.21
CA ALA A 170 -24.23 -11.96 11.62
C ALA A 170 -23.27 -13.11 11.97
N GLY A 171 -22.04 -13.04 11.43
CA GLY A 171 -20.99 -14.07 11.63
C GLY A 171 -20.79 -15.02 10.45
N GLY A 172 -21.45 -14.81 9.31
CA GLY A 172 -21.24 -15.62 8.10
C GLY A 172 -20.14 -15.08 7.18
N ALA A 173 -19.80 -15.83 6.13
CA ALA A 173 -18.82 -15.45 5.11
C ALA A 173 -19.11 -14.07 4.45
N GLY A 174 -20.33 -13.55 4.54
CA GLY A 174 -20.73 -12.24 4.05
C GLY A 174 -20.23 -11.06 4.86
N ASP A 175 -19.76 -11.28 6.10
CA ASP A 175 -19.28 -10.22 6.98
C ASP A 175 -17.75 -10.03 6.89
N ALA A 176 -17.02 -10.94 6.22
CA ALA A 176 -15.57 -10.89 6.12
C ALA A 176 -15.04 -9.53 5.61
N PRO A 177 -15.57 -8.94 4.51
CA PRO A 177 -15.11 -7.64 4.05
C PRO A 177 -15.37 -6.50 5.03
N LEU A 178 -16.48 -6.54 5.77
CA LEU A 178 -16.77 -5.58 6.82
C LEU A 178 -15.76 -5.69 7.94
N VAL A 179 -15.42 -6.91 8.39
CA VAL A 179 -14.44 -7.15 9.46
C VAL A 179 -13.08 -6.64 9.03
N GLU A 180 -12.60 -6.94 7.81
CA GLU A 180 -11.33 -6.44 7.27
C GLU A 180 -11.25 -4.92 7.24
N LEU A 181 -12.33 -4.24 6.82
CA LEU A 181 -12.40 -2.77 6.82
C LEU A 181 -12.41 -2.19 8.25
N LEU A 182 -13.05 -2.89 9.20
CA LEU A 182 -13.01 -2.52 10.62
C LEU A 182 -11.61 -2.65 11.20
N GLU A 183 -10.88 -3.71 10.85
CA GLU A 183 -9.50 -3.96 11.29
C GLU A 183 -8.52 -2.95 10.70
N LEU A 184 -8.76 -2.49 9.48
CA LEU A 184 -8.03 -1.38 8.87
C LEU A 184 -8.31 -0.02 9.54
N GLY A 185 -9.27 0.04 10.47
CA GLY A 185 -9.60 1.25 11.23
C GLY A 185 -10.47 2.25 10.50
N LEU A 186 -11.10 1.87 9.37
CA LEU A 186 -11.95 2.77 8.60
C LEU A 186 -13.17 3.24 9.41
N LYS A 187 -13.62 4.48 9.14
CA LYS A 187 -14.87 5.03 9.66
C LYS A 187 -16.08 4.41 8.95
N ASP A 188 -17.23 4.42 9.61
CA ASP A 188 -18.46 3.83 9.07
C ASP A 188 -18.84 4.40 7.70
N GLU A 189 -18.62 5.69 7.48
CA GLU A 189 -18.91 6.37 6.21
C GLU A 189 -18.02 5.85 5.07
N ALA A 190 -16.74 5.61 5.35
CA ALA A 190 -15.81 5.04 4.39
C ALA A 190 -16.16 3.58 4.09
N ILE A 191 -16.46 2.80 5.12
CA ILE A 191 -16.96 1.42 4.99
C ILE A 191 -18.21 1.37 4.12
N ALA A 192 -19.21 2.24 4.39
CA ALA A 192 -20.46 2.31 3.63
C ALA A 192 -20.20 2.59 2.14
N ARG A 193 -19.33 3.57 1.86
CA ARG A 193 -18.94 3.94 0.50
C ARG A 193 -18.22 2.78 -0.21
N HIS A 194 -17.31 2.13 0.48
CA HIS A 194 -16.48 1.04 -0.08
C HIS A 194 -17.32 -0.21 -0.37
N LEU A 195 -18.22 -0.56 0.55
CA LEU A 195 -19.14 -1.70 0.38
C LEU A 195 -20.35 -1.40 -0.52
N GLY A 196 -20.56 -0.15 -0.97
CA GLY A 196 -21.70 0.22 -1.77
C GLY A 196 -23.05 0.11 -1.04
N VAL A 197 -23.04 0.22 0.30
CA VAL A 197 -24.24 0.09 1.14
C VAL A 197 -24.53 1.40 1.90
N SER A 198 -25.73 1.51 2.51
CA SER A 198 -26.03 2.67 3.34
C SER A 198 -25.27 2.64 4.67
N LEU A 199 -24.96 3.83 5.22
CA LEU A 199 -24.39 3.98 6.57
C LEU A 199 -25.24 3.27 7.65
N ARG A 200 -26.57 3.31 7.51
CA ARG A 200 -27.50 2.58 8.38
C ARG A 200 -27.25 1.06 8.31
N THR A 201 -26.98 0.54 7.12
CA THR A 201 -26.68 -0.90 6.92
C THR A 201 -25.38 -1.27 7.65
N VAL A 202 -24.31 -0.48 7.46
CA VAL A 202 -23.03 -0.70 8.15
C VAL A 202 -23.21 -0.72 9.67
N ARG A 203 -23.85 0.31 10.23
CA ARG A 203 -24.10 0.39 11.68
C ARG A 203 -24.91 -0.78 12.22
N ARG A 204 -25.91 -1.24 11.46
CA ARG A 204 -26.70 -2.43 11.83
C ARG A 204 -25.83 -3.69 11.85
N HIS A 205 -24.96 -3.89 10.87
CA HIS A 205 -24.07 -5.05 10.83
C HIS A 205 -23.02 -5.01 11.94
N ILE A 206 -22.43 -3.84 12.22
CA ILE A 206 -21.54 -3.67 13.37
C ILE A 206 -22.24 -4.01 14.68
N ALA A 207 -23.46 -3.53 14.89
CA ALA A 207 -24.26 -3.85 16.08
C ALA A 207 -24.51 -5.35 16.21
N ALA A 208 -24.86 -6.02 15.11
CA ALA A 208 -25.06 -7.46 15.09
C ALA A 208 -23.78 -8.24 15.38
N LEU A 209 -22.62 -7.80 14.84
CA LEU A 209 -21.31 -8.39 15.17
C LEU A 209 -20.97 -8.20 16.65
N MET A 210 -21.29 -7.04 17.24
CA MET A 210 -21.10 -6.80 18.68
C MET A 210 -21.95 -7.73 19.51
N GLU A 211 -23.21 -7.94 19.16
CA GLU A 211 -24.14 -8.85 19.84
C GLU A 211 -23.63 -10.31 19.78
N VAL A 212 -23.25 -10.79 18.59
CA VAL A 212 -22.71 -12.17 18.41
C VAL A 212 -21.43 -12.38 19.23
N ASN A 213 -20.59 -11.35 19.38
CA ASN A 213 -19.35 -11.44 20.13
C ASN A 213 -19.51 -11.09 21.62
N GLY A 214 -20.73 -10.76 22.09
CA GLY A 214 -21.02 -10.44 23.49
C GLY A 214 -20.27 -9.20 23.98
N VAL A 215 -20.16 -8.16 23.14
CA VAL A 215 -19.42 -6.94 23.44
C VAL A 215 -20.26 -5.68 23.20
N ASP A 216 -20.00 -4.62 23.97
CA ASP A 216 -20.82 -3.41 24.00
C ASP A 216 -20.19 -2.23 23.21
N THR A 217 -18.91 -2.33 22.84
CA THR A 217 -18.20 -1.24 22.16
C THR A 217 -17.44 -1.75 20.93
N ARG A 218 -17.28 -0.84 19.95
CA ARG A 218 -16.47 -1.11 18.75
C ARG A 218 -15.02 -1.52 19.09
N PHE A 219 -14.46 -0.93 20.14
CA PHE A 219 -13.12 -1.29 20.60
C PHE A 219 -13.08 -2.74 21.11
N GLN A 220 -14.05 -3.15 21.91
CA GLN A 220 -14.16 -4.53 22.39
C GLN A 220 -14.38 -5.51 21.23
N LEU A 221 -15.18 -5.11 20.21
CA LEU A 221 -15.38 -5.91 19.01
C LEU A 221 -14.04 -6.14 18.29
N GLY A 222 -13.27 -5.08 18.04
CA GLY A 222 -11.94 -5.22 17.43
C GLY A 222 -11.00 -6.14 18.23
N ALA A 223 -11.00 -6.01 19.57
CA ALA A 223 -10.20 -6.88 20.43
C ALA A 223 -10.69 -8.34 20.43
N ALA A 224 -11.98 -8.61 20.27
CA ALA A 224 -12.54 -9.95 20.15
C ALA A 224 -12.16 -10.60 18.83
N LEU A 225 -12.32 -9.90 17.71
CA LEU A 225 -11.95 -10.36 16.37
C LEU A 225 -10.46 -10.69 16.27
N ALA A 226 -9.60 -9.81 16.77
CA ALA A 226 -8.13 -10.03 16.77
C ALA A 226 -7.71 -11.26 17.59
N ARG A 227 -8.45 -11.63 18.64
CA ARG A 227 -8.19 -12.86 19.41
C ARG A 227 -8.62 -14.12 18.65
N GLN A 228 -9.75 -14.09 17.94
CA GLN A 228 -10.23 -15.20 17.14
C GLN A 228 -9.24 -15.56 16.02
N GLN A 229 -8.70 -14.57 15.33
CA GLN A 229 -7.71 -14.80 14.28
C GLN A 229 -6.41 -15.45 14.80
N ARG A 230 -5.92 -15.04 15.97
CA ARG A 230 -4.73 -15.67 16.59
C ARG A 230 -4.99 -17.10 17.07
N GLY A 231 -6.23 -17.46 17.36
CA GLY A 231 -6.62 -18.81 17.75
C GLY A 231 -6.67 -19.80 16.59
N VAL A 232 -6.88 -19.33 15.36
CA VAL A 232 -6.94 -20.16 14.13
C VAL A 232 -5.54 -20.43 13.54
N SER A 233 -4.52 -19.66 13.94
CA SER A 233 -3.14 -19.79 13.44
C SER A 233 -2.24 -20.72 14.28
N ARG A 234 -2.81 -21.61 15.10
CA ARG A 234 -2.06 -22.61 15.88
C ARG A 234 -2.35 -24.03 15.46
#